data_e9a02bb8de6dcf0f12755f7f23734258
#
_entry.id   e9a02bb8de6dcf0f12755f7f23734258
#
_cell.length_a   1.000
_cell.length_b   1.000
_cell.length_c   1.000
_cell.angle_alpha   90.00
_cell.angle_beta   90.00
_cell.angle_gamma   90.00
#
_symmetry.space_group_name_H-M   'P 1'
#
loop_
_entity.id
_entity.type
_entity.pdbx_description
1 polymer ?
#
loop_
_entity_poly.entity_id
_entity_poly.type
_entity_poly.pdbx_seq_one_letter_code
_entity_poly.pdbx_strand_id
1 'polypeptide(L)'
;KTDKNRIIEFLKSKNIIYGIKDDVLEQICENSKPGKFLIAEGIPKQDGIDEYIEFFFKTDDEYTLEEDEMGNIDYKNIFEYITVTTGQVIARVHKGVSGKNGISVTGETILPEKPKELVISPSLSINYNEKTGVITANKTGRPFVREKGNTISFQIYDSVIVDEVSIKSGNIRFKGDIEVKKNVCESMEIVAGQNVLVRGNVDFASIFAGNNISVKGTVVSSILNAAMNDAVIKDPAPLLEKLADGISRLIANVKTLPYNDTKQFNELIRLLLNSHNKDLPNIVYEVLQSLKTGNYDIDDSFILSLIKRTRSLMGNYSEITDIQYLYQLIDDLKALFSTKKQTPVKGDITLSSISNCSIKALGNIKILGKGSVNSTLYC
;
A
#
# COMPACT_ATOMS: atom_id res chain seq x y z
N LYS A 1 -27.92 64.42 -30.94
CA LYS A 1 -26.85 63.89 -30.10
C LYS A 1 -27.51 63.34 -28.85
N THR A 2 -27.29 62.10 -28.56
CA THR A 2 -27.78 61.47 -27.34
C THR A 2 -26.92 61.96 -26.18
N ASP A 3 -27.52 62.45 -25.13
CA ASP A 3 -26.80 62.94 -23.95
C ASP A 3 -26.48 61.81 -22.99
N LYS A 4 -25.26 61.76 -22.50
CA LYS A 4 -24.78 60.77 -21.55
C LYS A 4 -25.71 60.66 -20.31
N ASN A 5 -26.17 61.83 -19.81
CA ASN A 5 -27.05 61.86 -18.65
C ASN A 5 -28.42 61.20 -18.92
N ARG A 6 -28.95 61.30 -20.10
CA ARG A 6 -30.21 60.65 -20.50
C ARG A 6 -30.05 59.12 -20.57
N ILE A 7 -28.89 58.65 -21.04
CA ILE A 7 -28.60 57.21 -21.04
C ILE A 7 -28.48 56.65 -19.59
N ILE A 8 -27.80 57.39 -18.72
CA ILE A 8 -27.67 57.05 -17.31
C ILE A 8 -29.04 57.05 -16.61
N GLU A 9 -29.88 58.02 -16.84
CA GLU A 9 -31.25 58.06 -16.30
C GLU A 9 -32.07 56.87 -16.81
N PHE A 10 -31.97 56.57 -18.10
CA PHE A 10 -32.62 55.36 -18.65
C PHE A 10 -32.13 54.07 -18.02
N LEU A 11 -30.81 53.89 -17.83
CA LEU A 11 -30.25 52.76 -17.15
C LEU A 11 -30.73 52.63 -15.69
N LYS A 12 -30.76 53.74 -14.97
CA LYS A 12 -31.33 53.81 -13.61
C LYS A 12 -32.82 53.44 -13.59
N SER A 13 -33.62 53.89 -14.61
CA SER A 13 -35.02 53.48 -14.71
C SER A 13 -35.22 51.99 -14.95
N LYS A 14 -34.19 51.31 -15.43
CA LYS A 14 -34.14 49.84 -15.61
C LYS A 14 -33.41 49.11 -14.47
N ASN A 15 -33.17 49.80 -13.35
CA ASN A 15 -32.42 49.34 -12.19
C ASN A 15 -30.96 48.91 -12.51
N ILE A 16 -30.35 49.43 -13.56
CA ILE A 16 -28.95 49.19 -13.88
C ILE A 16 -28.12 50.27 -13.20
N ILE A 17 -27.44 49.90 -12.10
CA ILE A 17 -26.72 50.84 -11.24
C ILE A 17 -25.26 50.49 -11.02
N TYR A 18 -24.85 49.26 -11.38
CA TYR A 18 -23.50 48.75 -11.14
C TYR A 18 -22.79 48.41 -12.46
N GLY A 19 -21.46 48.64 -12.47
CA GLY A 19 -20.59 48.23 -13.57
C GLY A 19 -20.81 48.97 -14.88
N ILE A 20 -21.41 50.17 -14.83
CA ILE A 20 -21.64 51.01 -16.01
C ILE A 20 -20.28 51.43 -16.59
N LYS A 21 -20.06 51.19 -17.88
CA LYS A 21 -18.81 51.51 -18.60
C LYS A 21 -18.90 52.93 -19.20
N ASP A 22 -18.28 53.87 -18.50
CA ASP A 22 -18.30 55.29 -18.90
C ASP A 22 -17.65 55.55 -20.26
N ASP A 23 -16.59 54.83 -20.59
CA ASP A 23 -15.90 54.89 -21.88
C ASP A 23 -16.81 54.45 -23.03
N VAL A 24 -17.62 53.42 -22.83
CA VAL A 24 -18.60 52.96 -23.82
C VAL A 24 -19.74 53.95 -23.98
N LEU A 25 -20.18 54.60 -22.89
CA LEU A 25 -21.21 55.64 -22.94
C LEU A 25 -20.73 56.87 -23.75
N GLU A 26 -19.48 57.28 -23.61
CA GLU A 26 -18.85 58.35 -24.38
C GLU A 26 -18.77 57.98 -25.86
N GLN A 27 -18.33 56.77 -26.21
CA GLN A 27 -18.33 56.27 -27.58
C GLN A 27 -19.73 56.33 -28.25
N ILE A 28 -20.79 55.94 -27.48
CA ILE A 28 -22.17 55.99 -27.98
C ILE A 28 -22.60 57.43 -28.25
N CYS A 29 -22.17 58.39 -27.42
CA CYS A 29 -22.49 59.78 -27.57
C CYS A 29 -21.74 60.40 -28.76
N GLU A 30 -20.56 59.98 -29.09
CA GLU A 30 -19.74 60.45 -30.20
C GLU A 30 -20.13 59.84 -31.54
N ASN A 31 -20.39 58.48 -31.55
CA ASN A 31 -20.70 57.74 -32.76
C ASN A 31 -22.23 57.60 -32.96
N SER A 32 -22.75 58.26 -33.95
CA SER A 32 -24.20 58.19 -34.32
C SER A 32 -24.56 56.91 -35.11
N LYS A 33 -23.71 55.86 -35.13
CA LYS A 33 -23.99 54.63 -35.86
C LYS A 33 -24.75 53.62 -34.98
N PRO A 34 -25.80 52.96 -35.49
CA PRO A 34 -26.50 51.93 -34.75
C PRO A 34 -25.58 50.72 -34.52
N GLY A 35 -25.53 50.20 -33.29
CA GLY A 35 -24.69 49.10 -32.90
C GLY A 35 -25.18 48.47 -31.60
N LYS A 36 -24.55 47.32 -31.24
CA LYS A 36 -24.74 46.69 -29.93
C LYS A 36 -23.54 47.06 -29.06
N PHE A 37 -23.79 47.63 -27.91
CA PHE A 37 -22.76 48.09 -26.99
C PHE A 37 -22.96 47.40 -25.61
N LEU A 38 -21.88 46.91 -25.00
CA LEU A 38 -21.89 46.37 -23.63
C LEU A 38 -21.70 47.56 -22.66
N ILE A 39 -22.81 48.15 -22.23
CA ILE A 39 -22.84 49.40 -21.43
C ILE A 39 -22.71 49.18 -19.93
N ALA A 40 -23.02 47.98 -19.44
CA ALA A 40 -22.85 47.64 -18.04
C ALA A 40 -22.49 46.16 -17.92
N GLU A 41 -21.63 45.82 -16.96
CA GLU A 41 -21.18 44.46 -16.70
C GLU A 41 -21.08 44.24 -15.19
N GLY A 42 -21.75 43.19 -14.70
CA GLY A 42 -21.64 42.75 -13.32
C GLY A 42 -20.33 41.96 -13.08
N ILE A 43 -20.07 41.66 -11.84
CA ILE A 43 -19.01 40.73 -11.45
C ILE A 43 -19.66 39.36 -11.29
N PRO A 44 -19.24 38.34 -12.07
CA PRO A 44 -19.79 36.99 -11.90
C PRO A 44 -19.36 36.40 -10.56
N LYS A 45 -20.23 35.61 -9.95
CA LYS A 45 -19.85 34.80 -8.79
C LYS A 45 -18.76 33.82 -9.16
N GLN A 46 -17.89 33.50 -8.21
CA GLN A 46 -16.93 32.40 -8.31
C GLN A 46 -17.37 31.32 -7.32
N ASP A 47 -17.74 30.16 -7.83
CA ASP A 47 -18.13 29.07 -6.97
C ASP A 47 -16.91 28.52 -6.19
N GLY A 48 -17.16 27.96 -5.02
CA GLY A 48 -16.14 27.38 -4.15
C GLY A 48 -15.67 26.02 -4.64
N ILE A 49 -14.76 25.43 -3.91
CA ILE A 49 -14.28 24.06 -4.12
C ILE A 49 -14.87 23.20 -3.02
N ASP A 50 -15.53 22.10 -3.38
CA ASP A 50 -16.07 21.12 -2.44
C ASP A 50 -14.96 20.46 -1.63
N GLU A 51 -15.28 19.96 -0.42
CA GLU A 51 -14.36 19.07 0.29
C GLU A 51 -14.16 17.79 -0.52
N TYR A 52 -12.93 17.27 -0.53
CA TYR A 52 -12.61 16.01 -1.18
C TYR A 52 -11.68 15.16 -0.31
N ILE A 53 -11.67 13.86 -0.58
CA ILE A 53 -10.81 12.91 0.10
C ILE A 53 -9.74 12.39 -0.84
N GLU A 54 -8.51 12.30 -0.32
CA GLU A 54 -7.37 11.70 -0.98
C GLU A 54 -7.06 10.38 -0.27
N PHE A 55 -7.08 9.26 -1.02
CA PHE A 55 -6.74 7.94 -0.49
C PHE A 55 -5.26 7.65 -0.72
N PHE A 56 -4.60 7.07 0.28
CA PHE A 56 -3.20 6.63 0.22
C PHE A 56 -3.06 5.12 -0.01
N PHE A 57 -4.13 4.47 -0.44
CA PHE A 57 -4.15 3.09 -0.90
C PHE A 57 -5.04 3.01 -2.15
N LYS A 58 -4.85 1.98 -2.96
CA LYS A 58 -5.73 1.72 -4.11
C LYS A 58 -7.11 1.32 -3.63
N THR A 59 -8.15 1.98 -4.09
CA THR A 59 -9.55 1.70 -3.68
C THR A 59 -10.18 0.57 -4.46
N ASP A 60 -9.67 0.31 -5.65
CA ASP A 60 -10.13 -0.78 -6.51
C ASP A 60 -9.15 -1.94 -6.46
N ASP A 61 -9.66 -3.17 -6.50
CA ASP A 61 -8.87 -4.38 -6.72
C ASP A 61 -8.38 -4.35 -8.18
N GLU A 62 -7.37 -3.56 -8.47
CA GLU A 62 -6.74 -3.51 -9.78
C GLU A 62 -5.94 -4.79 -10.02
N TYR A 63 -6.25 -5.45 -11.13
CA TYR A 63 -5.45 -6.52 -11.69
C TYR A 63 -4.12 -5.93 -12.16
N THR A 64 -3.04 -6.13 -11.45
CA THR A 64 -1.71 -5.80 -11.93
C THR A 64 -1.18 -7.01 -12.67
N LEU A 65 -1.28 -6.99 -14.00
CA LEU A 65 -0.53 -7.90 -14.85
C LEU A 65 0.92 -7.39 -14.86
N GLU A 66 1.78 -7.98 -14.06
CA GLU A 66 3.21 -7.72 -14.12
C GLU A 66 3.82 -8.67 -15.16
N GLU A 67 4.41 -8.10 -16.19
CA GLU A 67 5.27 -8.85 -17.13
C GLU A 67 6.65 -9.03 -16.48
N ASP A 68 7.18 -10.25 -16.53
CA ASP A 68 8.57 -10.48 -16.16
C ASP A 68 9.52 -9.86 -17.21
N GLU A 69 10.84 -9.85 -16.92
CA GLU A 69 11.86 -9.32 -17.84
C GLU A 69 11.89 -10.04 -19.20
N MET A 70 11.17 -11.17 -19.36
CA MET A 70 11.05 -11.96 -20.58
C MET A 70 9.69 -11.80 -21.27
N GLY A 71 8.80 -10.93 -20.75
CA GLY A 71 7.47 -10.68 -21.32
C GLY A 71 6.41 -11.75 -20.97
N ASN A 72 6.68 -12.62 -19.96
CA ASN A 72 5.68 -13.58 -19.51
C ASN A 72 4.81 -12.95 -18.44
N ILE A 73 3.50 -13.19 -18.53
CA ILE A 73 2.51 -12.76 -17.53
C ILE A 73 2.20 -13.94 -16.59
N ASP A 74 2.45 -13.74 -15.30
CA ASP A 74 2.07 -14.73 -14.28
C ASP A 74 0.58 -14.58 -13.90
N TYR A 75 -0.26 -15.30 -14.62
CA TYR A 75 -1.71 -15.34 -14.40
C TYR A 75 -2.13 -15.92 -13.04
N LYS A 76 -1.22 -16.49 -12.25
CA LYS A 76 -1.53 -17.04 -10.94
C LYS A 76 -1.40 -16.02 -9.81
N ASN A 77 -0.56 -15.00 -9.99
CA ASN A 77 -0.29 -13.98 -8.96
C ASN A 77 -0.94 -12.62 -9.27
N ILE A 78 -2.13 -12.65 -9.91
CA ILE A 78 -2.87 -11.45 -10.34
C ILE A 78 -3.50 -10.70 -9.15
N PHE A 79 -3.80 -11.39 -8.04
CA PHE A 79 -4.55 -10.80 -6.92
C PHE A 79 -3.68 -10.63 -5.68
N GLU A 80 -3.27 -9.40 -5.42
CA GLU A 80 -2.74 -9.01 -4.12
C GLU A 80 -3.78 -8.18 -3.37
N TYR A 81 -4.24 -8.69 -2.21
CA TYR A 81 -5.15 -7.94 -1.37
C TYR A 81 -4.40 -6.81 -0.67
N ILE A 82 -4.81 -5.58 -0.97
CA ILE A 82 -4.26 -4.40 -0.31
C ILE A 82 -4.48 -4.54 1.20
N THR A 83 -3.40 -4.38 1.94
CA THR A 83 -3.41 -4.46 3.40
C THR A 83 -2.85 -3.17 3.97
N VAL A 84 -3.58 -2.57 4.90
CA VAL A 84 -3.11 -1.45 5.71
C VAL A 84 -2.71 -1.94 7.10
N THR A 85 -1.76 -1.27 7.72
CA THR A 85 -1.27 -1.61 9.07
C THR A 85 -1.81 -0.64 10.11
N THR A 86 -1.89 -1.08 11.37
CA THR A 86 -2.30 -0.22 12.49
C THR A 86 -1.40 1.02 12.57
N GLY A 87 -2.01 2.21 12.68
CA GLY A 87 -1.31 3.49 12.72
C GLY A 87 -0.99 4.08 11.34
N GLN A 88 -1.14 3.33 10.26
CA GLN A 88 -0.91 3.82 8.90
C GLN A 88 -1.92 4.91 8.52
N VAL A 89 -1.44 6.00 7.92
CA VAL A 89 -2.31 7.02 7.31
C VAL A 89 -2.90 6.43 6.03
N ILE A 90 -4.23 6.34 5.98
CA ILE A 90 -4.97 5.71 4.88
C ILE A 90 -5.68 6.70 3.97
N ALA A 91 -6.03 7.88 4.51
CA ALA A 91 -6.65 8.93 3.71
C ALA A 91 -6.48 10.31 4.37
N ARG A 92 -6.73 11.35 3.59
CA ARG A 92 -6.80 12.74 4.06
C ARG A 92 -8.00 13.45 3.46
N VAL A 93 -8.77 14.11 4.31
CA VAL A 93 -9.85 15.02 3.90
C VAL A 93 -9.26 16.41 3.70
N HIS A 94 -9.43 16.95 2.52
CA HIS A 94 -9.06 18.33 2.17
C HIS A 94 -10.28 19.23 2.31
N LYS A 95 -10.12 20.30 3.10
CA LYS A 95 -11.20 21.27 3.35
C LYS A 95 -11.57 22.01 2.09
N GLY A 96 -12.87 22.23 1.90
CA GLY A 96 -13.40 23.04 0.83
C GLY A 96 -13.03 24.51 0.97
N VAL A 97 -13.07 25.22 -0.13
CA VAL A 97 -12.79 26.66 -0.17
C VAL A 97 -14.09 27.40 -0.53
N SER A 98 -14.48 28.36 0.28
CA SER A 98 -15.66 29.19 0.00
C SER A 98 -15.48 29.98 -1.28
N GLY A 99 -16.55 30.09 -2.06
CA GLY A 99 -16.59 30.91 -3.25
C GLY A 99 -16.59 32.41 -2.95
N LYS A 100 -16.51 33.23 -4.00
CA LYS A 100 -16.58 34.69 -3.91
C LYS A 100 -17.92 35.18 -4.46
N ASN A 101 -18.49 36.14 -3.77
CA ASN A 101 -19.73 36.79 -4.21
C ASN A 101 -19.54 37.52 -5.56
N GLY A 102 -20.52 37.43 -6.42
CA GLY A 102 -20.69 38.28 -7.57
C GLY A 102 -21.56 39.51 -7.25
N ILE A 103 -21.62 40.45 -8.18
CA ILE A 103 -22.48 41.61 -8.10
C ILE A 103 -23.20 41.74 -9.45
N SER A 104 -24.53 41.77 -9.43
CA SER A 104 -25.33 41.98 -10.65
C SER A 104 -25.24 43.41 -11.14
N VAL A 105 -25.66 43.68 -12.35
CA VAL A 105 -25.77 45.06 -12.86
C VAL A 105 -26.84 45.90 -12.13
N THR A 106 -27.72 45.23 -11.35
CA THR A 106 -28.68 45.90 -10.45
C THR A 106 -28.08 46.22 -9.07
N GLY A 107 -26.81 45.86 -8.82
CA GLY A 107 -26.15 46.07 -7.54
C GLY A 107 -26.45 44.98 -6.50
N GLU A 108 -27.23 43.96 -6.85
CA GLU A 108 -27.53 42.84 -5.96
C GLU A 108 -26.35 41.88 -5.86
N THR A 109 -26.08 41.39 -4.64
CA THR A 109 -25.06 40.40 -4.40
C THR A 109 -25.52 39.03 -4.89
N ILE A 110 -24.73 38.39 -5.77
CA ILE A 110 -24.94 37.03 -6.24
C ILE A 110 -24.10 36.13 -5.37
N LEU A 111 -24.75 35.32 -4.55
CA LEU A 111 -24.05 34.40 -3.66
C LEU A 111 -23.56 33.15 -4.43
N PRO A 112 -22.34 32.69 -4.21
CA PRO A 112 -21.88 31.40 -4.72
C PRO A 112 -22.58 30.22 -4.03
N GLU A 113 -22.56 29.07 -4.63
CA GLU A 113 -23.01 27.85 -3.95
C GLU A 113 -22.09 27.55 -2.77
N LYS A 114 -22.67 27.09 -1.67
CA LYS A 114 -21.87 26.65 -0.52
C LYS A 114 -21.15 25.35 -0.90
N PRO A 115 -19.83 25.25 -0.62
CA PRO A 115 -19.11 24.00 -0.80
C PRO A 115 -19.77 22.86 -0.02
N LYS A 116 -19.81 21.68 -0.63
CA LYS A 116 -20.32 20.49 0.02
C LYS A 116 -19.27 20.00 1.02
N GLU A 117 -19.72 19.71 2.23
CA GLU A 117 -18.89 19.12 3.28
C GLU A 117 -18.98 17.61 3.23
N LEU A 118 -17.85 16.92 3.49
CA LEU A 118 -17.80 15.48 3.62
C LEU A 118 -18.05 15.06 5.08
N VAL A 119 -18.83 14.02 5.26
CA VAL A 119 -19.09 13.42 6.56
C VAL A 119 -18.38 12.08 6.65
N ILE A 120 -17.39 11.98 7.53
CA ILE A 120 -16.72 10.71 7.82
C ILE A 120 -17.51 9.98 8.89
N SER A 121 -18.05 8.81 8.53
CA SER A 121 -18.80 7.98 9.49
C SER A 121 -17.89 7.45 10.59
N PRO A 122 -18.27 7.58 11.87
CA PRO A 122 -17.53 6.97 12.97
C PRO A 122 -17.37 5.46 12.76
N SER A 123 -16.17 4.94 12.97
CA SER A 123 -15.85 3.51 12.86
C SER A 123 -14.76 3.13 13.84
N LEU A 124 -14.85 1.94 14.44
CA LEU A 124 -13.80 1.37 15.28
C LEU A 124 -12.54 1.00 14.47
N SER A 125 -12.67 0.92 13.14
CA SER A 125 -11.58 0.55 12.25
C SER A 125 -10.60 1.69 11.97
N ILE A 126 -11.01 2.94 12.23
CA ILE A 126 -10.20 4.12 11.89
C ILE A 126 -10.18 5.12 13.04
N ASN A 127 -9.18 6.00 13.01
CA ASN A 127 -9.13 7.22 13.80
C ASN A 127 -9.09 8.42 12.85
N TYR A 128 -10.11 9.28 12.92
CA TYR A 128 -10.22 10.50 12.14
C TYR A 128 -9.89 11.72 12.99
N ASN A 129 -8.86 12.46 12.60
CA ASN A 129 -8.50 13.73 13.22
C ASN A 129 -9.09 14.89 12.39
N GLU A 130 -10.21 15.45 12.84
CA GLU A 130 -10.93 16.53 12.15
C GLU A 130 -10.06 17.79 11.95
N LYS A 131 -9.11 18.08 12.86
CA LYS A 131 -8.26 19.29 12.73
C LYS A 131 -7.26 19.19 11.61
N THR A 132 -6.71 18.02 11.38
CA THR A 132 -5.68 17.78 10.35
C THR A 132 -6.24 17.16 9.09
N GLY A 133 -7.50 16.69 9.13
CA GLY A 133 -8.14 15.93 8.06
C GLY A 133 -7.58 14.51 7.88
N VAL A 134 -6.66 14.06 8.74
CA VAL A 134 -5.96 12.78 8.58
C VAL A 134 -6.81 11.63 9.12
N ILE A 135 -6.88 10.54 8.35
CA ILE A 135 -7.52 9.28 8.72
C ILE A 135 -6.44 8.21 8.82
N THR A 136 -6.35 7.56 10.01
CA THR A 136 -5.41 6.47 10.29
C THR A 136 -6.14 5.17 10.58
N ALA A 137 -5.53 4.05 10.20
CA ALA A 137 -6.05 2.72 10.48
C ALA A 137 -5.85 2.37 11.97
N ASN A 138 -6.91 1.87 12.65
CA ASN A 138 -6.83 1.39 14.03
C ASN A 138 -6.48 -0.09 14.14
N LYS A 139 -6.53 -0.83 13.04
CA LYS A 139 -6.16 -2.25 12.97
C LYS A 139 -5.57 -2.59 11.61
N THR A 140 -4.78 -3.66 11.59
CA THR A 140 -4.23 -4.23 10.35
C THR A 140 -5.30 -5.04 9.62
N GLY A 141 -5.39 -4.91 8.30
CA GLY A 141 -6.33 -5.65 7.48
C GLY A 141 -6.62 -4.99 6.13
N ARG A 142 -7.58 -5.55 5.40
CA ARG A 142 -8.04 -5.05 4.11
C ARG A 142 -8.95 -3.83 4.31
N PRO A 143 -8.59 -2.65 3.81
CA PRO A 143 -9.46 -1.48 3.85
C PRO A 143 -10.62 -1.62 2.88
N PHE A 144 -11.78 -1.17 3.30
CA PHE A 144 -12.99 -1.07 2.50
C PHE A 144 -13.63 0.29 2.71
N VAL A 145 -13.92 0.98 1.62
CA VAL A 145 -14.58 2.29 1.62
C VAL A 145 -15.92 2.18 0.95
N ARG A 146 -16.92 2.79 1.58
CA ARG A 146 -18.24 2.96 0.99
C ARG A 146 -18.62 4.43 0.99
N GLU A 147 -18.96 4.94 -0.18
CA GLU A 147 -19.46 6.29 -0.40
C GLU A 147 -20.97 6.27 -0.58
N LYS A 148 -21.67 7.15 0.13
CA LYS A 148 -23.12 7.35 -0.01
C LYS A 148 -23.43 8.86 0.07
N GLY A 149 -23.60 9.50 -1.07
CA GLY A 149 -23.70 10.96 -1.13
C GLY A 149 -22.44 11.63 -0.60
N ASN A 150 -22.57 12.47 0.41
CA ASN A 150 -21.43 13.15 1.04
C ASN A 150 -20.85 12.36 2.23
N THR A 151 -21.39 11.17 2.53
CA THR A 151 -20.94 10.36 3.67
C THR A 151 -19.99 9.27 3.20
N ILE A 152 -18.81 9.22 3.83
CA ILE A 152 -17.77 8.21 3.57
C ILE A 152 -17.62 7.36 4.83
N SER A 153 -17.69 6.05 4.67
CA SER A 153 -17.52 5.07 5.73
C SER A 153 -16.35 4.14 5.44
N PHE A 154 -15.52 3.92 6.45
CA PHE A 154 -14.36 3.04 6.38
C PHE A 154 -14.60 1.80 7.24
N GLN A 155 -14.22 0.66 6.70
CA GLN A 155 -14.10 -0.60 7.43
C GLN A 155 -12.75 -1.23 7.10
N ILE A 156 -12.15 -1.92 8.07
CA ILE A 156 -10.94 -2.69 7.85
C ILE A 156 -11.27 -4.12 8.27
N TYR A 157 -11.15 -5.05 7.33
CA TYR A 157 -11.41 -6.47 7.57
C TYR A 157 -10.09 -7.18 7.84
N ASP A 158 -10.05 -7.93 8.94
CA ASP A 158 -8.94 -8.80 9.34
C ASP A 158 -8.98 -10.16 8.66
N SER A 159 -10.02 -10.42 7.86
CA SER A 159 -10.21 -11.67 7.12
C SER A 159 -10.61 -11.41 5.67
N VAL A 160 -10.19 -12.32 4.80
CA VAL A 160 -10.61 -12.40 3.40
C VAL A 160 -11.44 -13.67 3.22
N ILE A 161 -12.65 -13.51 2.66
CA ILE A 161 -13.55 -14.62 2.38
C ILE A 161 -13.69 -14.76 0.86
N VAL A 162 -13.34 -15.94 0.34
CA VAL A 162 -13.45 -16.25 -1.09
C VAL A 162 -14.33 -17.48 -1.29
N ASP A 163 -15.01 -17.56 -2.41
CA ASP A 163 -15.85 -18.71 -2.71
C ASP A 163 -15.01 -19.94 -3.03
N GLU A 164 -14.04 -19.82 -3.92
CA GLU A 164 -13.17 -20.89 -4.41
C GLU A 164 -11.81 -20.31 -4.82
N VAL A 165 -10.76 -21.10 -4.66
CA VAL A 165 -9.41 -20.72 -5.14
C VAL A 165 -9.10 -21.56 -6.37
N SER A 166 -9.04 -20.91 -7.53
CA SER A 166 -8.87 -21.52 -8.84
C SER A 166 -8.09 -20.58 -9.77
N ILE A 167 -7.82 -21.00 -11.00
CA ILE A 167 -7.16 -20.14 -12.01
C ILE A 167 -7.88 -18.79 -12.18
N LYS A 168 -9.20 -18.75 -11.95
CA LYS A 168 -9.98 -17.49 -12.07
C LYS A 168 -9.73 -16.52 -10.93
N SER A 169 -9.56 -17.02 -9.72
CA SER A 169 -9.25 -16.20 -8.54
C SER A 169 -7.76 -16.00 -8.31
N GLY A 170 -6.91 -16.78 -8.98
CA GLY A 170 -5.47 -16.80 -8.75
C GLY A 170 -5.06 -17.30 -7.36
N ASN A 171 -3.78 -17.17 -7.05
CA ASN A 171 -3.22 -17.40 -5.73
C ASN A 171 -3.71 -16.32 -4.76
N ILE A 172 -3.83 -16.67 -3.48
CA ILE A 172 -4.30 -15.73 -2.46
C ILE A 172 -3.23 -15.50 -1.42
N ARG A 173 -2.83 -14.23 -1.25
CA ARG A 173 -1.93 -13.80 -0.19
C ARG A 173 -2.59 -12.72 0.64
N PHE A 174 -2.65 -12.92 1.97
CA PHE A 174 -3.24 -11.95 2.88
C PHE A 174 -2.61 -12.04 4.29
N LYS A 175 -2.39 -10.88 4.93
CA LYS A 175 -1.76 -10.79 6.25
C LYS A 175 -2.63 -11.30 7.42
N GLY A 176 -3.93 -11.40 7.24
CA GLY A 176 -4.91 -11.87 8.22
C GLY A 176 -5.39 -13.29 7.95
N ASP A 177 -6.66 -13.55 8.29
CA ASP A 177 -7.32 -14.82 8.09
C ASP A 177 -7.83 -14.98 6.65
N ILE A 178 -7.78 -16.21 6.13
CA ILE A 178 -8.37 -16.56 4.82
C ILE A 178 -9.41 -17.66 5.02
N GLU A 179 -10.63 -17.41 4.56
CA GLU A 179 -11.69 -18.40 4.50
C GLU A 179 -12.07 -18.72 3.06
N VAL A 180 -12.00 -19.99 2.66
CA VAL A 180 -12.44 -20.51 1.38
C VAL A 180 -13.72 -21.31 1.58
N LYS A 181 -14.84 -20.88 0.99
CA LYS A 181 -16.16 -21.52 1.16
C LYS A 181 -16.30 -22.85 0.43
N LYS A 182 -15.59 -23.02 -0.68
CA LYS A 182 -15.57 -24.23 -1.52
C LYS A 182 -14.17 -24.82 -1.55
N ASN A 183 -13.68 -25.15 -2.74
CA ASN A 183 -12.46 -25.90 -2.94
C ASN A 183 -11.23 -24.98 -3.20
N VAL A 184 -10.05 -25.55 -2.96
CA VAL A 184 -8.78 -25.05 -3.47
C VAL A 184 -8.34 -25.99 -4.58
N CYS A 185 -8.31 -25.45 -5.81
CA CYS A 185 -8.05 -26.22 -7.01
C CYS A 185 -6.54 -26.42 -7.27
N GLU A 186 -6.25 -27.26 -8.24
CA GLU A 186 -4.92 -27.67 -8.67
C GLU A 186 -4.00 -26.48 -8.98
N SER A 187 -2.74 -26.59 -8.55
CA SER A 187 -1.67 -25.61 -8.77
C SER A 187 -1.91 -24.25 -8.12
N MET A 188 -2.83 -24.13 -7.18
CA MET A 188 -3.11 -22.89 -6.46
C MET A 188 -2.33 -22.83 -5.15
N GLU A 189 -2.03 -21.59 -4.74
CA GLU A 189 -1.34 -21.30 -3.49
C GLU A 189 -2.16 -20.35 -2.61
N ILE A 190 -2.24 -20.67 -1.32
CA ILE A 190 -2.82 -19.79 -0.29
C ILE A 190 -1.73 -19.48 0.74
N VAL A 191 -1.53 -18.18 1.01
CA VAL A 191 -0.61 -17.71 2.04
C VAL A 191 -1.36 -16.75 2.98
N ALA A 192 -1.61 -17.19 4.20
CA ALA A 192 -2.24 -16.38 5.25
C ALA A 192 -1.23 -16.02 6.34
N GLY A 193 -1.25 -14.78 6.79
CA GLY A 193 -0.46 -14.37 7.96
C GLY A 193 -1.00 -14.92 9.28
N GLN A 194 -2.28 -15.30 9.32
CA GLN A 194 -2.95 -15.87 10.49
C GLN A 194 -3.53 -17.26 10.17
N ASN A 195 -4.83 -17.44 10.15
CA ASN A 195 -5.45 -18.75 10.00
C ASN A 195 -5.97 -18.97 8.55
N VAL A 196 -6.04 -20.23 8.14
CA VAL A 196 -6.72 -20.65 6.92
C VAL A 196 -7.83 -21.64 7.25
N LEU A 197 -9.05 -21.32 6.78
CA LEU A 197 -10.19 -22.22 6.84
C LEU A 197 -10.66 -22.57 5.42
N VAL A 198 -10.60 -23.82 5.03
CA VAL A 198 -11.17 -24.35 3.79
C VAL A 198 -12.37 -25.24 4.14
N ARG A 199 -13.56 -24.88 3.64
CA ARG A 199 -14.80 -25.66 3.89
C ARG A 199 -14.94 -26.83 2.93
N GLY A 200 -14.34 -26.75 1.75
CA GLY A 200 -14.31 -27.81 0.74
C GLY A 200 -13.03 -28.61 0.72
N ASN A 201 -12.69 -29.16 -0.44
CA ASN A 201 -11.51 -29.97 -0.69
C ASN A 201 -10.30 -29.13 -1.08
N VAL A 202 -9.11 -29.75 -0.95
CA VAL A 202 -7.84 -29.18 -1.39
C VAL A 202 -7.14 -30.22 -2.27
N ASP A 203 -6.98 -29.91 -3.55
CA ASP A 203 -6.49 -30.84 -4.55
C ASP A 203 -5.25 -30.25 -5.26
N PHE A 204 -4.11 -30.93 -5.16
CA PHE A 204 -2.83 -30.55 -5.81
C PHE A 204 -2.43 -29.09 -5.56
N ALA A 205 -2.59 -28.61 -4.33
CA ALA A 205 -2.40 -27.21 -3.95
C ALA A 205 -1.46 -27.04 -2.76
N SER A 206 -1.08 -25.79 -2.49
CA SER A 206 -0.21 -25.43 -1.36
C SER A 206 -0.89 -24.44 -0.44
N ILE A 207 -0.90 -24.71 0.88
CA ILE A 207 -1.49 -23.81 1.87
C ILE A 207 -0.47 -23.56 2.98
N PHE A 208 -0.23 -22.28 3.21
CA PHE A 208 0.68 -21.77 4.24
C PHE A 208 -0.09 -20.83 5.17
N ALA A 209 0.00 -21.06 6.47
CA ALA A 209 -0.63 -20.21 7.48
C ALA A 209 0.36 -19.84 8.59
N GLY A 210 0.34 -18.62 9.03
CA GLY A 210 1.12 -18.17 10.18
C GLY A 210 0.67 -18.79 11.50
N ASN A 211 -0.61 -19.18 11.58
CA ASN A 211 -1.21 -19.87 12.72
C ASN A 211 -1.80 -21.22 12.29
N ASN A 212 -3.11 -21.36 12.31
CA ASN A 212 -3.78 -22.65 12.14
C ASN A 212 -4.30 -22.88 10.72
N ILE A 213 -4.34 -24.14 10.30
CA ILE A 213 -5.03 -24.57 9.07
C ILE A 213 -6.15 -25.54 9.45
N SER A 214 -7.35 -25.28 8.92
CA SER A 214 -8.49 -26.17 9.05
C SER A 214 -9.11 -26.48 7.70
N VAL A 215 -9.12 -27.75 7.30
CA VAL A 215 -9.79 -28.21 6.07
C VAL A 215 -10.90 -29.18 6.43
N LYS A 216 -12.15 -28.84 6.06
CA LYS A 216 -13.32 -29.68 6.36
C LYS A 216 -13.51 -30.80 5.35
N GLY A 217 -13.03 -30.61 4.13
CA GLY A 217 -13.05 -31.61 3.07
C GLY A 217 -11.84 -32.53 3.06
N THR A 218 -11.62 -33.18 1.94
CA THR A 218 -10.48 -34.07 1.68
C THR A 218 -9.27 -33.27 1.16
N VAL A 219 -8.07 -33.68 1.53
CA VAL A 219 -6.84 -33.09 1.00
C VAL A 219 -6.09 -34.15 0.20
N VAL A 220 -5.80 -33.87 -1.07
CA VAL A 220 -5.14 -34.80 -1.99
C VAL A 220 -3.90 -34.15 -2.62
N SER A 221 -2.78 -34.86 -2.61
CA SER A 221 -1.52 -34.49 -3.28
C SER A 221 -1.11 -33.05 -3.02
N SER A 222 -1.25 -32.57 -1.79
CA SER A 222 -1.12 -31.17 -1.41
C SER A 222 -0.09 -30.97 -0.29
N ILE A 223 0.39 -29.72 -0.17
CA ILE A 223 1.35 -29.29 0.87
C ILE A 223 0.64 -28.32 1.82
N LEU A 224 0.61 -28.63 3.11
CA LEU A 224 0.06 -27.76 4.14
C LEU A 224 1.11 -27.49 5.23
N ASN A 225 1.37 -26.20 5.49
CA ASN A 225 2.32 -25.79 6.53
C ASN A 225 1.65 -24.77 7.47
N ALA A 226 1.53 -25.14 8.76
CA ALA A 226 1.00 -24.26 9.81
C ALA A 226 2.10 -23.83 10.78
N ALA A 227 2.19 -22.53 11.02
CA ALA A 227 3.23 -21.86 11.81
C ALA A 227 4.67 -22.13 11.36
N MET A 228 4.85 -22.98 10.34
CA MET A 228 6.14 -23.22 9.69
C MET A 228 6.20 -22.33 8.44
N ASN A 229 6.83 -21.21 8.58
CA ASN A 229 6.91 -20.18 7.56
C ASN A 229 8.01 -20.46 6.52
N ASP A 230 7.91 -21.54 5.75
CA ASP A 230 8.80 -21.71 4.59
C ASP A 230 8.44 -20.80 3.41
N ALA A 231 7.21 -20.30 3.35
CA ALA A 231 6.78 -19.34 2.32
C ALA A 231 6.42 -17.97 2.90
N VAL A 232 6.10 -17.88 4.19
CA VAL A 232 5.81 -16.59 4.82
C VAL A 232 7.07 -16.02 5.46
N ILE A 233 7.97 -16.85 5.95
CA ILE A 233 9.30 -16.42 6.42
C ILE A 233 10.15 -17.67 6.58
N LYS A 234 11.09 -17.93 5.70
CA LYS A 234 12.40 -18.34 6.20
C LYS A 234 12.71 -17.28 7.24
N ASP A 235 12.81 -17.68 8.52
CA ASP A 235 13.23 -16.72 9.54
C ASP A 235 14.45 -16.01 8.97
N PRO A 236 14.37 -14.71 8.63
CA PRO A 236 15.49 -14.05 7.98
C PRO A 236 16.64 -13.92 8.97
N ALA A 237 16.40 -14.17 10.27
CA ALA A 237 17.38 -14.01 11.32
C ALA A 237 18.69 -14.75 11.01
N PRO A 238 18.72 -16.04 10.64
CA PRO A 238 19.97 -16.72 10.29
C PRO A 238 20.67 -16.13 9.05
N LEU A 239 19.90 -15.66 8.07
CA LEU A 239 20.44 -15.02 6.86
C LEU A 239 20.97 -13.62 7.17
N LEU A 240 20.24 -12.85 7.94
CA LEU A 240 20.64 -11.53 8.38
C LEU A 240 21.88 -11.62 9.28
N GLU A 241 21.94 -12.62 10.18
CA GLU A 241 23.11 -12.89 11.01
C GLU A 241 24.34 -13.25 10.17
N LYS A 242 24.19 -14.14 9.19
CA LYS A 242 25.26 -14.43 8.21
C LYS A 242 25.71 -13.19 7.45
N LEU A 243 24.77 -12.31 7.08
CA LEU A 243 25.10 -11.05 6.42
C LEU A 243 25.87 -10.11 7.36
N ALA A 244 25.42 -9.94 8.58
CA ALA A 244 26.10 -9.12 9.59
C ALA A 244 27.52 -9.63 9.90
N ASP A 245 27.70 -10.93 9.99
CA ASP A 245 29.00 -11.58 10.15
C ASP A 245 29.90 -11.38 8.91
N GLY A 246 29.33 -11.50 7.72
CA GLY A 246 30.04 -11.24 6.47
C GLY A 246 30.52 -9.78 6.36
N ILE A 247 29.66 -8.82 6.72
CA ILE A 247 30.03 -7.41 6.78
C ILE A 247 31.09 -7.15 7.86
N SER A 248 30.98 -7.82 9.01
CA SER A 248 31.98 -7.73 10.10
C SER A 248 33.36 -8.21 9.65
N ARG A 249 33.43 -9.32 8.88
CA ARG A 249 34.67 -9.80 8.26
C ARG A 249 35.22 -8.79 7.23
N LEU A 250 34.35 -8.21 6.43
CA LEU A 250 34.72 -7.14 5.47
C LEU A 250 35.33 -5.95 6.19
N ILE A 251 34.71 -5.47 7.28
CA ILE A 251 35.22 -4.39 8.13
C ILE A 251 36.62 -4.73 8.71
N ALA A 252 36.78 -5.96 9.19
CA ALA A 252 38.09 -6.40 9.71
C ALA A 252 39.17 -6.34 8.64
N ASN A 253 38.88 -6.79 7.42
CA ASN A 253 39.81 -6.75 6.31
C ASN A 253 40.13 -5.30 5.87
N VAL A 254 39.13 -4.43 5.82
CA VAL A 254 39.32 -3.01 5.50
C VAL A 254 40.25 -2.32 6.49
N LYS A 255 40.14 -2.60 7.80
CA LYS A 255 40.99 -2.02 8.85
C LYS A 255 42.44 -2.37 8.72
N THR A 256 42.79 -3.44 8.03
CA THR A 256 44.18 -3.87 7.85
C THR A 256 44.90 -3.17 6.69
N LEU A 257 44.16 -2.42 5.85
CA LEU A 257 44.64 -1.82 4.62
C LEU A 257 44.52 -0.27 4.68
N PRO A 258 45.52 0.48 4.23
CA PRO A 258 45.44 1.94 4.22
C PRO A 258 44.55 2.45 3.06
N TYR A 259 43.77 3.47 3.32
CA TYR A 259 43.04 4.27 2.34
C TYR A 259 42.97 5.72 2.80
N ASN A 260 43.01 6.68 1.85
CA ASN A 260 43.13 8.11 2.15
C ASN A 260 41.83 8.88 1.79
N ASP A 261 41.01 8.36 0.90
CA ASP A 261 39.79 8.99 0.44
C ASP A 261 38.70 7.98 0.15
N THR A 262 37.46 8.45 -0.08
CA THR A 262 36.26 7.62 -0.37
C THR A 262 36.43 6.79 -1.65
N LYS A 263 37.16 7.29 -2.65
CA LYS A 263 37.34 6.57 -3.91
C LYS A 263 38.24 5.36 -3.72
N GLN A 264 39.34 5.51 -3.00
CA GLN A 264 40.23 4.39 -2.61
C GLN A 264 39.49 3.39 -1.71
N PHE A 265 38.68 3.89 -0.77
CA PHE A 265 37.83 3.06 0.07
C PHE A 265 36.85 2.18 -0.77
N ASN A 266 36.16 2.77 -1.74
CA ASN A 266 35.24 2.05 -2.61
C ASN A 266 35.93 1.00 -3.48
N GLU A 267 37.13 1.31 -3.98
CA GLU A 267 37.93 0.37 -4.74
C GLU A 267 38.43 -0.79 -3.88
N LEU A 268 38.84 -0.50 -2.63
CA LEU A 268 39.20 -1.49 -1.63
C LEU A 268 38.03 -2.42 -1.31
N ILE A 269 36.82 -1.89 -1.08
CA ILE A 269 35.61 -2.70 -0.85
C ILE A 269 35.37 -3.62 -2.05
N ARG A 270 35.44 -3.11 -3.27
CA ARG A 270 35.28 -3.92 -4.51
C ARG A 270 36.28 -5.07 -4.59
N LEU A 271 37.54 -4.78 -4.30
CA LEU A 271 38.61 -5.79 -4.34
C LEU A 271 38.41 -6.86 -3.27
N LEU A 272 38.04 -6.47 -2.05
CA LEU A 272 37.80 -7.39 -0.94
C LEU A 272 36.58 -8.29 -1.16
N LEU A 273 35.51 -7.76 -1.74
CA LEU A 273 34.32 -8.54 -2.11
C LEU A 273 34.64 -9.56 -3.20
N ASN A 274 35.52 -9.23 -4.15
CA ASN A 274 35.90 -10.14 -5.23
C ASN A 274 36.98 -11.18 -4.82
N SER A 275 37.74 -10.93 -3.74
CA SER A 275 38.85 -11.78 -3.33
C SER A 275 38.57 -12.56 -2.06
N HIS A 276 38.34 -11.89 -0.95
CA HIS A 276 38.28 -12.49 0.39
C HIS A 276 36.83 -12.72 0.90
N ASN A 277 35.85 -12.01 0.34
CA ASN A 277 34.45 -12.06 0.77
C ASN A 277 33.51 -12.46 -0.39
N LYS A 278 33.91 -13.42 -1.22
CA LYS A 278 33.16 -13.85 -2.45
C LYS A 278 31.77 -14.41 -2.18
N ASP A 279 31.53 -14.90 -0.98
CA ASP A 279 30.26 -15.41 -0.51
C ASP A 279 29.24 -14.28 -0.20
N LEU A 280 29.73 -13.10 0.14
CA LEU A 280 28.90 -11.99 0.64
C LEU A 280 27.85 -11.51 -0.40
N PRO A 281 28.15 -11.33 -1.70
CA PRO A 281 27.16 -10.96 -2.69
C PRO A 281 26.00 -11.96 -2.81
N ASN A 282 26.26 -13.26 -2.69
CA ASN A 282 25.23 -14.29 -2.71
C ASN A 282 24.33 -14.20 -1.46
N ILE A 283 24.93 -14.01 -0.27
CA ILE A 283 24.18 -13.80 0.97
C ILE A 283 23.32 -12.53 0.85
N VAL A 284 23.87 -11.45 0.31
CA VAL A 284 23.12 -10.21 0.05
C VAL A 284 21.92 -10.47 -0.86
N TYR A 285 22.08 -11.22 -1.94
CA TYR A 285 20.98 -11.58 -2.85
C TYR A 285 19.87 -12.34 -2.12
N GLU A 286 20.22 -13.38 -1.34
CA GLU A 286 19.26 -14.15 -0.55
C GLU A 286 18.53 -13.27 0.48
N VAL A 287 19.25 -12.38 1.16
CA VAL A 287 18.66 -11.41 2.10
C VAL A 287 17.70 -10.45 1.39
N LEU A 288 18.08 -9.90 0.23
CA LEU A 288 17.22 -9.00 -0.53
C LEU A 288 15.93 -9.68 -0.99
N GLN A 289 15.98 -10.94 -1.40
CA GLN A 289 14.78 -11.72 -1.72
C GLN A 289 13.91 -11.92 -0.48
N SER A 290 14.52 -12.29 0.65
CA SER A 290 13.81 -12.46 1.93
C SER A 290 13.17 -11.16 2.42
N LEU A 291 13.85 -10.02 2.29
CA LEU A 291 13.32 -8.70 2.68
C LEU A 291 12.14 -8.25 1.81
N LYS A 292 12.16 -8.56 0.51
CA LYS A 292 11.05 -8.22 -0.40
C LYS A 292 9.79 -9.06 -0.16
N THR A 293 9.97 -10.34 0.19
CA THR A 293 8.86 -11.28 0.37
C THR A 293 8.40 -11.40 1.83
N GLY A 294 9.22 -10.92 2.77
CA GLY A 294 8.95 -11.00 4.20
C GLY A 294 7.90 -10.00 4.66
N ASN A 295 7.04 -10.45 5.58
CA ASN A 295 6.09 -9.60 6.26
C ASN A 295 6.69 -9.15 7.60
N TYR A 296 7.25 -7.94 7.64
CA TYR A 296 7.89 -7.39 8.83
C TYR A 296 6.90 -6.45 9.54
N ASP A 297 6.85 -6.54 10.87
CA ASP A 297 6.07 -5.61 11.72
C ASP A 297 6.91 -4.35 12.00
N ILE A 298 7.44 -3.74 10.93
CA ILE A 298 8.31 -2.57 10.94
C ILE A 298 7.85 -1.66 9.80
N ASP A 299 8.10 -0.37 9.97
CA ASP A 299 7.81 0.65 8.97
C ASP A 299 8.42 0.29 7.59
N ASP A 300 7.58 0.27 6.57
CA ASP A 300 7.98 -0.03 5.19
C ASP A 300 9.11 0.88 4.71
N SER A 301 9.17 2.13 5.19
CA SER A 301 10.24 3.08 4.87
C SER A 301 11.62 2.60 5.39
N PHE A 302 11.65 1.98 6.58
CA PHE A 302 12.86 1.40 7.14
C PHE A 302 13.33 0.19 6.32
N ILE A 303 12.40 -0.69 5.95
CA ILE A 303 12.70 -1.87 5.12
C ILE A 303 13.23 -1.45 3.74
N LEU A 304 12.59 -0.48 3.08
CA LEU A 304 13.06 0.06 1.80
C LEU A 304 14.46 0.69 1.90
N SER A 305 14.72 1.44 2.96
CA SER A 305 16.04 2.00 3.22
C SER A 305 17.10 0.92 3.44
N LEU A 306 16.76 -0.13 4.19
CA LEU A 306 17.64 -1.27 4.45
C LEU A 306 17.93 -2.05 3.16
N ILE A 307 16.91 -2.31 2.33
CA ILE A 307 17.05 -2.93 1.01
C ILE A 307 18.03 -2.12 0.15
N LYS A 308 17.85 -0.80 0.06
CA LYS A 308 18.72 0.08 -0.72
C LYS A 308 20.16 0.01 -0.24
N ARG A 309 20.38 0.12 1.07
CA ARG A 309 21.71 0.09 1.68
C ARG A 309 22.38 -1.27 1.54
N THR A 310 21.65 -2.36 1.69
CA THR A 310 22.18 -3.72 1.50
C THR A 310 22.55 -3.97 0.05
N ARG A 311 21.78 -3.43 -0.90
CA ARG A 311 22.02 -3.56 -2.35
C ARG A 311 23.32 -2.90 -2.79
N SER A 312 23.82 -1.87 -2.08
CA SER A 312 25.08 -1.23 -2.41
C SER A 312 26.28 -2.20 -2.39
N LEU A 313 26.22 -3.27 -1.59
CA LEU A 313 27.23 -4.34 -1.55
C LEU A 313 27.28 -5.22 -2.81
N MET A 314 26.31 -5.09 -3.75
CA MET A 314 26.23 -5.90 -4.97
C MET A 314 26.76 -5.20 -6.25
N GLY A 315 27.31 -3.99 -6.15
CA GLY A 315 27.86 -3.30 -7.33
C GLY A 315 27.78 -1.77 -7.29
N ASN A 316 26.90 -1.19 -6.47
CA ASN A 316 26.82 0.27 -6.35
C ASN A 316 27.71 0.80 -5.18
N TYR A 317 28.97 0.46 -5.23
CA TYR A 317 29.94 0.74 -4.15
C TYR A 317 30.13 2.23 -3.85
N SER A 318 29.77 3.12 -4.79
CA SER A 318 29.84 4.57 -4.60
C SER A 318 28.90 5.10 -3.50
N GLU A 319 27.91 4.34 -3.09
CA GLU A 319 27.03 4.67 -1.97
C GLU A 319 27.66 4.34 -0.61
N ILE A 320 28.73 3.52 -0.57
CA ILE A 320 29.44 3.13 0.64
C ILE A 320 30.52 4.18 0.94
N THR A 321 30.17 5.23 1.66
CA THR A 321 31.03 6.41 1.83
C THR A 321 32.25 6.17 2.72
N ASP A 322 32.10 5.35 3.76
CA ASP A 322 33.12 5.08 4.76
C ASP A 322 32.82 3.82 5.58
N ILE A 323 33.67 3.50 6.52
CA ILE A 323 33.52 2.34 7.39
C ILE A 323 32.30 2.48 8.34
N GLN A 324 31.87 3.71 8.66
CA GLN A 324 30.70 3.96 9.52
C GLN A 324 29.41 3.52 8.82
N TYR A 325 29.33 3.66 7.50
CA TYR A 325 28.23 3.15 6.71
C TYR A 325 28.02 1.64 6.93
N LEU A 326 29.11 0.86 6.95
CA LEU A 326 29.05 -0.59 7.18
C LEU A 326 28.63 -0.94 8.62
N TYR A 327 29.10 -0.16 9.62
CA TYR A 327 28.65 -0.33 11.00
C TYR A 327 27.16 -0.04 11.16
N GLN A 328 26.69 1.07 10.60
CA GLN A 328 25.27 1.40 10.61
C GLN A 328 24.42 0.32 9.92
N LEU A 329 24.91 -0.27 8.83
CA LEU A 329 24.20 -1.36 8.16
C LEU A 329 24.09 -2.59 9.08
N ILE A 330 25.14 -2.94 9.83
CA ILE A 330 25.11 -4.01 10.83
C ILE A 330 24.08 -3.69 11.93
N ASP A 331 24.06 -2.45 12.43
CA ASP A 331 23.16 -2.06 13.51
C ASP A 331 21.69 -2.08 13.04
N ASP A 332 21.41 -1.64 11.81
CA ASP A 332 20.08 -1.73 11.21
C ASP A 332 19.65 -3.20 11.01
N LEU A 333 20.55 -4.07 10.55
CA LEU A 333 20.30 -5.50 10.47
C LEU A 333 19.99 -6.09 11.85
N LYS A 334 20.76 -5.72 12.88
CA LYS A 334 20.52 -6.16 14.26
C LYS A 334 19.21 -5.62 14.85
N ALA A 335 18.85 -4.38 14.54
CA ALA A 335 17.57 -3.81 14.94
C ALA A 335 16.40 -4.63 14.38
N LEU A 336 16.52 -5.10 13.13
CA LEU A 336 15.55 -6.00 12.52
C LEU A 336 15.43 -7.36 13.28
N PHE A 337 16.53 -7.87 13.86
CA PHE A 337 16.52 -9.07 14.71
C PHE A 337 15.82 -8.85 16.05
N SER A 338 16.07 -7.71 16.68
CA SER A 338 15.61 -7.47 18.05
C SER A 338 14.10 -7.28 18.16
N THR A 339 13.44 -6.92 17.06
CA THR A 339 11.98 -6.75 17.00
C THR A 339 11.22 -8.08 16.91
N LYS A 340 11.88 -9.20 16.65
CA LYS A 340 11.28 -10.54 16.53
C LYS A 340 11.70 -11.50 17.65
N LYS A 341 11.41 -11.19 18.89
CA LYS A 341 11.12 -12.22 19.90
C LYS A 341 9.61 -12.49 19.91
N GLN A 342 9.05 -12.91 18.79
CA GLN A 342 7.76 -13.59 18.85
C GLN A 342 8.01 -14.98 19.42
N THR A 343 7.34 -15.29 20.54
CA THR A 343 7.16 -16.67 20.99
C THR A 343 6.70 -17.52 19.81
N PRO A 344 7.29 -18.71 19.58
CA PRO A 344 6.87 -19.55 18.46
C PRO A 344 5.38 -19.80 18.59
N VAL A 345 4.62 -19.28 17.63
CA VAL A 345 3.17 -19.49 17.59
C VAL A 345 2.98 -20.96 17.22
N LYS A 346 2.37 -21.73 18.12
CA LYS A 346 1.99 -23.11 17.82
C LYS A 346 0.84 -23.07 16.84
N GLY A 347 1.09 -23.51 15.61
CA GLY A 347 0.05 -23.66 14.58
C GLY A 347 -0.44 -25.10 14.52
N ASP A 348 -1.73 -25.29 14.74
CA ASP A 348 -2.38 -26.60 14.64
C ASP A 348 -2.94 -26.81 13.21
N ILE A 349 -2.92 -28.06 12.74
CA ILE A 349 -3.60 -28.45 11.51
C ILE A 349 -4.71 -29.43 11.81
N THR A 350 -5.94 -29.10 11.40
CA THR A 350 -7.12 -29.96 11.55
C THR A 350 -7.68 -30.32 10.18
N LEU A 351 -7.76 -31.62 9.88
CA LEU A 351 -8.12 -32.15 8.58
C LEU A 351 -9.19 -33.22 8.72
N SER A 352 -9.97 -33.46 7.65
CA SER A 352 -10.93 -34.57 7.61
C SER A 352 -10.23 -35.86 7.16
N SER A 353 -9.66 -35.87 5.94
CA SER A 353 -8.91 -37.01 5.41
C SER A 353 -7.84 -36.53 4.43
N ILE A 354 -6.74 -37.27 4.33
CA ILE A 354 -5.60 -36.88 3.50
C ILE A 354 -5.05 -38.06 2.70
N SER A 355 -4.56 -37.77 1.48
CA SER A 355 -3.91 -38.74 0.61
C SER A 355 -2.75 -38.12 -0.17
N ASN A 356 -1.60 -38.74 -0.18
CA ASN A 356 -0.38 -38.32 -0.88
C ASN A 356 0.06 -36.87 -0.49
N CYS A 357 -0.08 -36.47 0.78
CA CYS A 357 0.18 -35.11 1.25
C CYS A 357 1.47 -34.97 2.05
N SER A 358 2.02 -33.76 2.05
CA SER A 358 3.07 -33.33 2.98
C SER A 358 2.49 -32.27 3.93
N ILE A 359 2.37 -32.62 5.21
CA ILE A 359 1.75 -31.79 6.23
C ILE A 359 2.78 -31.45 7.31
N LYS A 360 2.98 -30.17 7.58
CA LYS A 360 3.92 -29.71 8.61
C LYS A 360 3.23 -28.72 9.56
N ALA A 361 3.41 -28.92 10.87
CA ALA A 361 2.85 -28.06 11.91
C ALA A 361 3.84 -27.88 13.07
N LEU A 362 3.94 -26.69 13.65
CA LEU A 362 4.64 -26.50 14.93
C LEU A 362 3.78 -26.87 16.15
N GLY A 363 2.52 -27.13 15.96
CA GLY A 363 1.56 -27.61 16.95
C GLY A 363 1.12 -29.03 16.65
N ASN A 364 -0.18 -29.29 16.78
CA ASN A 364 -0.76 -30.60 16.60
C ASN A 364 -1.32 -30.81 15.19
N ILE A 365 -1.22 -32.03 14.68
CA ILE A 365 -1.92 -32.46 13.48
C ILE A 365 -3.08 -33.39 13.89
N LYS A 366 -4.33 -33.00 13.62
CA LYS A 366 -5.54 -33.76 13.92
C LYS A 366 -6.25 -34.18 12.64
N ILE A 367 -6.45 -35.47 12.45
CA ILE A 367 -7.21 -36.02 11.33
C ILE A 367 -8.49 -36.62 11.90
N LEU A 368 -9.66 -36.00 11.59
CA LEU A 368 -10.95 -36.27 12.24
C LEU A 368 -11.81 -37.27 11.47
N GLY A 369 -11.47 -37.61 10.23
CA GLY A 369 -12.28 -38.46 9.35
C GLY A 369 -11.63 -39.79 9.01
N LYS A 370 -11.57 -40.11 7.69
CA LYS A 370 -11.15 -41.44 7.18
C LYS A 370 -9.67 -41.77 7.35
N GLY A 371 -8.88 -40.86 7.94
CA GLY A 371 -7.46 -41.10 8.21
C GLY A 371 -6.52 -40.59 7.11
N SER A 372 -5.29 -41.09 7.11
CA SER A 372 -4.21 -40.68 6.23
C SER A 372 -3.73 -41.88 5.38
N VAL A 373 -3.55 -41.64 4.08
CA VAL A 373 -3.00 -42.61 3.14
C VAL A 373 -1.78 -42.00 2.46
N ASN A 374 -0.65 -42.73 2.48
CA ASN A 374 0.58 -42.35 1.76
C ASN A 374 1.01 -40.89 1.95
N SER A 375 0.93 -40.40 3.19
CA SER A 375 1.21 -38.98 3.50
C SER A 375 2.29 -38.87 4.58
N THR A 376 3.07 -37.78 4.51
CA THR A 376 4.13 -37.48 5.46
C THR A 376 3.66 -36.36 6.40
N LEU A 377 3.77 -36.60 7.71
CA LEU A 377 3.33 -35.69 8.77
C LEU A 377 4.54 -35.33 9.65
N TYR A 378 4.72 -34.03 9.85
CA TYR A 378 5.76 -33.48 10.75
C TYR A 378 5.08 -32.51 11.75
N CYS A 379 5.32 -32.73 13.05
CA CYS A 379 4.86 -31.88 14.14
C CYS A 379 5.89 -31.83 15.28
#